data_0c7d2e78b673562ed4c8bd38dc15c335
#
_entry.id   0c7d2e78b673562ed4c8bd38dc15c335
#
_cell.length_a   1.000
_cell.length_b   1.000
_cell.length_c   1.000
_cell.angle_alpha   90.00
_cell.angle_beta   90.00
_cell.angle_gamma   90.00
#
_symmetry.space_group_name_H-M   'P 1'
#
loop_
_entity.id
_entity.type
_entity.pdbx_description
1 polymer ?
#
loop_
_entity_poly.entity_id
_entity_poly.type
_entity_poly.pdbx_seq_one_letter_code
_entity_poly.pdbx_strand_id
1 'polypeptide(L)'
;MRSIVTRWGTHLAVCLFVLPISVSAAGLADVVGEGQIRFLKTKPDPNSYTYESKVTILETSLDSGLVQIQTCHKKLDPIRKVVILFNKDRIRDIQVRTMDGIAMAEVRDNRVTLSEVQKGGSICIDLQSKALDSLGNGLYQLNAGPLMRRLFDGYLPMTANMKFSWPDKLLAVQETKPASQDGVDIKSANDGLEMDLVFAGKMTAQILLKRSD
;
A
#
# COMPACT_ATOMS: atom_id res chain seq x y z
N MET A 1 2.60 62.79 -70.79
CA MET A 1 3.13 61.41 -70.65
C MET A 1 3.59 61.21 -69.21
N ARG A 2 2.78 60.52 -68.39
CA ARG A 2 3.07 60.25 -66.99
C ARG A 2 3.29 58.77 -66.83
N SER A 3 4.49 58.42 -66.36
CA SER A 3 4.90 57.05 -66.11
C SER A 3 4.51 56.64 -64.65
N ILE A 4 3.73 55.57 -64.52
CA ILE A 4 3.33 55.02 -63.23
C ILE A 4 4.34 53.89 -62.85
N VAL A 5 5.00 54.07 -61.77
CA VAL A 5 5.91 53.06 -61.18
C VAL A 5 5.16 52.26 -60.12
N THR A 6 4.89 51.01 -60.38
CA THR A 6 4.21 50.13 -59.45
C THR A 6 5.27 49.52 -58.53
N ARG A 7 5.17 49.76 -57.21
CA ARG A 7 6.00 49.15 -56.15
C ARG A 7 5.39 47.84 -55.70
N TRP A 8 6.09 46.73 -55.89
CA TRP A 8 5.76 45.43 -55.34
C TRP A 8 6.33 45.34 -53.92
N GLY A 9 5.43 45.20 -52.93
CA GLY A 9 5.79 44.93 -51.53
C GLY A 9 5.83 43.44 -51.30
N THR A 10 7.00 42.91 -51.00
CA THR A 10 7.20 41.52 -50.56
C THR A 10 6.82 41.38 -49.08
N HIS A 11 5.69 40.74 -48.82
CA HIS A 11 5.32 40.35 -47.46
C HIS A 11 6.04 39.08 -47.09
N LEU A 12 7.03 39.15 -46.18
CA LEU A 12 7.67 38.02 -45.51
C LEU A 12 6.70 37.47 -44.45
N ALA A 13 6.06 36.33 -44.72
CA ALA A 13 5.26 35.62 -43.73
C ALA A 13 6.21 34.83 -42.81
N VAL A 14 6.39 35.28 -41.57
CA VAL A 14 7.09 34.55 -40.50
C VAL A 14 6.12 33.53 -39.94
N CYS A 15 6.25 32.26 -40.32
CA CYS A 15 5.54 31.15 -39.69
C CYS A 15 6.23 30.86 -38.32
N LEU A 16 5.61 31.29 -37.22
CA LEU A 16 5.96 30.83 -35.88
C LEU A 16 5.49 29.36 -35.74
N PHE A 17 6.43 28.43 -35.79
CA PHE A 17 6.20 27.05 -35.37
C PHE A 17 6.11 27.00 -33.84
N VAL A 18 4.89 26.95 -33.31
CA VAL A 18 4.63 26.63 -31.92
C VAL A 18 4.73 25.09 -31.78
N LEU A 19 5.87 24.62 -31.30
CA LEU A 19 6.03 23.22 -30.91
C LEU A 19 5.16 22.94 -29.68
N PRO A 20 4.22 21.97 -29.71
CA PRO A 20 3.51 21.58 -28.51
C PRO A 20 4.49 20.90 -27.55
N ILE A 21 4.78 21.54 -26.42
CA ILE A 21 5.46 20.92 -25.30
C ILE A 21 4.47 19.92 -24.71
N SER A 22 4.63 18.66 -25.06
CA SER A 22 3.91 17.55 -24.39
C SER A 22 4.46 17.43 -22.98
N VAL A 23 3.85 18.11 -22.02
CA VAL A 23 4.04 17.84 -20.61
C VAL A 23 3.42 16.48 -20.34
N SER A 24 4.25 15.45 -20.25
CA SER A 24 3.83 14.14 -19.79
C SER A 24 3.34 14.29 -18.35
N ALA A 25 2.04 14.33 -18.15
CA ALA A 25 1.39 14.23 -16.84
C ALA A 25 1.50 12.77 -16.34
N ALA A 26 2.74 12.31 -16.10
CA ALA A 26 2.99 11.05 -15.41
C ALA A 26 2.75 11.29 -13.91
N GLY A 27 1.58 11.00 -13.42
CA GLY A 27 1.27 11.10 -11.99
C GLY A 27 -0.21 11.08 -11.62
N LEU A 28 -1.10 11.60 -12.45
CA LEU A 28 -2.54 11.60 -12.16
C LEU A 28 -3.26 10.31 -12.58
N ALA A 29 -2.68 9.55 -13.53
CA ALA A 29 -3.26 8.29 -14.01
C ALA A 29 -3.26 7.17 -12.95
N ASP A 30 -2.44 7.30 -11.89
CA ASP A 30 -2.30 6.29 -10.84
C ASP A 30 -3.15 6.56 -9.59
N VAL A 31 -3.89 7.66 -9.53
CA VAL A 31 -4.85 7.93 -8.47
C VAL A 31 -6.17 7.23 -8.78
N VAL A 32 -6.60 6.37 -7.85
CA VAL A 32 -7.83 5.58 -7.98
C VAL A 32 -8.95 6.22 -7.18
N GLY A 33 -10.17 6.20 -7.72
CA GLY A 33 -11.38 6.67 -7.05
C GLY A 33 -11.71 5.86 -5.78
N GLU A 34 -12.60 6.35 -4.95
CA GLU A 34 -12.90 5.74 -3.66
C GLU A 34 -13.43 4.30 -3.79
N GLY A 35 -12.84 3.40 -3.02
CA GLY A 35 -13.26 2.00 -2.90
C GLY A 35 -12.78 1.05 -4.00
N GLN A 36 -12.18 1.54 -5.08
CA GLN A 36 -11.64 0.67 -6.12
C GLN A 36 -10.22 0.22 -5.78
N ILE A 37 -9.88 -1.03 -6.12
CA ILE A 37 -8.52 -1.55 -6.10
C ILE A 37 -8.00 -1.65 -7.53
N ARG A 38 -6.76 -1.23 -7.76
CA ARG A 38 -6.05 -1.44 -9.01
C ARG A 38 -4.65 -1.96 -8.72
N PHE A 39 -4.34 -3.15 -9.18
CA PHE A 39 -2.98 -3.69 -9.15
C PHE A 39 -2.16 -3.10 -10.30
N LEU A 40 -0.89 -2.80 -10.03
CA LEU A 40 -0.02 -2.08 -10.94
C LEU A 40 1.11 -3.00 -11.40
N LYS A 41 1.38 -3.06 -12.71
CA LYS A 41 2.49 -3.85 -13.28
C LYS A 41 3.86 -3.29 -12.91
N THR A 42 3.97 -1.97 -12.82
CA THR A 42 5.22 -1.27 -12.57
C THR A 42 5.30 -0.84 -11.13
N LYS A 43 6.41 -1.16 -10.47
CA LYS A 43 6.67 -0.68 -9.10
C LYS A 43 6.80 0.85 -9.14
N PRO A 44 6.25 1.55 -8.13
CA PRO A 44 6.51 2.97 -7.92
C PRO A 44 8.02 3.24 -7.77
N ASP A 45 8.38 4.54 -7.79
CA ASP A 45 9.75 4.97 -7.50
C ASP A 45 10.31 4.23 -6.27
N PRO A 46 11.55 3.68 -6.34
CA PRO A 46 12.19 3.00 -5.20
C PRO A 46 12.24 3.82 -3.90
N ASN A 47 12.17 5.16 -4.01
CA ASN A 47 12.11 6.07 -2.86
C ASN A 47 10.71 6.37 -2.37
N SER A 48 9.66 5.82 -3.02
CA SER A 48 8.28 6.01 -2.58
C SER A 48 7.96 5.16 -1.35
N TYR A 49 6.87 5.54 -0.69
CA TYR A 49 6.35 4.84 0.48
C TYR A 49 6.23 3.33 0.28
N THR A 50 6.68 2.58 1.29
CA THR A 50 6.61 1.13 1.33
C THR A 50 6.01 0.69 2.67
N TYR A 51 5.10 -0.27 2.60
CA TYR A 51 4.53 -0.97 3.75
C TYR A 51 5.13 -2.38 3.85
N GLU A 52 5.59 -2.74 5.03
CA GLU A 52 6.04 -4.10 5.33
C GLU A 52 5.27 -4.63 6.53
N SER A 53 4.86 -5.90 6.51
CA SER A 53 4.27 -6.53 7.67
C SER A 53 4.70 -7.99 7.82
N LYS A 54 4.83 -8.42 9.07
CA LYS A 54 4.98 -9.82 9.46
C LYS A 54 3.84 -10.19 10.38
N VAL A 55 3.00 -11.11 9.94
CA VAL A 55 1.88 -11.67 10.72
C VAL A 55 2.31 -13.05 11.22
N THR A 56 2.27 -13.26 12.52
CA THR A 56 2.63 -14.55 13.14
C THR A 56 1.36 -15.17 13.74
N ILE A 57 1.04 -16.37 13.26
CA ILE A 57 0.00 -17.24 13.81
C ILE A 57 0.69 -18.21 14.76
N LEU A 58 0.22 -18.28 15.98
CA LEU A 58 0.65 -19.26 16.99
C LEU A 58 -0.36 -20.40 17.06
N GLU A 59 -0.03 -21.51 17.71
CA GLU A 59 -1.00 -22.58 17.97
C GLU A 59 -2.22 -22.06 18.73
N THR A 60 -1.99 -21.20 19.74
CA THR A 60 -3.07 -20.53 20.50
C THR A 60 -3.93 -19.58 19.68
N SER A 61 -3.47 -19.17 18.50
CA SER A 61 -4.25 -18.34 17.59
C SER A 61 -5.42 -19.10 16.98
N LEU A 62 -5.32 -20.42 16.87
CA LEU A 62 -6.39 -21.27 16.31
C LEU A 62 -7.67 -21.21 17.16
N ASP A 63 -7.53 -21.04 18.47
CA ASP A 63 -8.65 -20.94 19.40
C ASP A 63 -9.05 -19.50 19.65
N SER A 64 -8.10 -18.60 19.83
CA SER A 64 -8.35 -17.21 20.20
C SER A 64 -8.67 -16.29 19.02
N GLY A 65 -8.24 -16.64 17.81
CA GLY A 65 -8.26 -15.78 16.62
C GLY A 65 -7.22 -14.66 16.64
N LEU A 66 -6.42 -14.56 17.74
CA LEU A 66 -5.43 -13.50 17.90
C LEU A 66 -4.14 -13.83 17.17
N VAL A 67 -3.64 -12.88 16.39
CA VAL A 67 -2.35 -12.95 15.72
C VAL A 67 -1.45 -11.80 16.17
N GLN A 68 -0.15 -12.02 16.13
CA GLN A 68 0.85 -10.97 16.34
C GLN A 68 1.23 -10.38 14.99
N ILE A 69 1.32 -9.06 14.93
CA ILE A 69 1.64 -8.33 13.70
C ILE A 69 2.76 -7.34 14.01
N GLN A 70 3.83 -7.39 13.25
CA GLN A 70 4.85 -6.36 13.19
C GLN A 70 4.67 -5.62 11.87
N THR A 71 4.45 -4.32 11.89
CA THR A 71 4.29 -3.54 10.67
C THR A 71 5.23 -2.35 10.64
N CYS A 72 5.81 -2.06 9.47
CA CYS A 72 6.67 -0.91 9.26
C CYS A 72 6.15 -0.08 8.08
N HIS A 73 6.03 1.21 8.31
CA HIS A 73 5.77 2.22 7.31
C HIS A 73 7.09 2.93 7.02
N LYS A 74 7.60 2.79 5.81
CA LYS A 74 8.91 3.31 5.41
C LYS A 74 8.79 4.35 4.31
N LYS A 75 9.75 5.25 4.23
CA LYS A 75 9.82 6.30 3.21
C LYS A 75 8.57 7.17 3.18
N LEU A 76 8.15 7.59 4.36
CA LEU A 76 7.03 8.51 4.52
C LEU A 76 7.32 9.85 3.82
N ASP A 77 6.25 10.46 3.29
CA ASP A 77 6.35 11.81 2.74
C ASP A 77 6.49 12.84 3.84
N PRO A 78 7.14 13.99 3.56
CA PRO A 78 7.23 15.08 4.51
C PRO A 78 5.86 15.73 4.67
N ILE A 79 5.24 15.53 5.82
CA ILE A 79 3.90 16.06 6.13
C ILE A 79 3.76 16.32 7.63
N ARG A 80 3.04 17.38 7.99
CA ARG A 80 2.86 17.79 9.40
C ARG A 80 2.12 16.76 10.23
N LYS A 81 1.18 16.03 9.64
CA LYS A 81 0.37 15.04 10.36
C LYS A 81 0.01 13.84 9.48
N VAL A 82 0.33 12.66 9.95
CA VAL A 82 -0.11 11.38 9.38
C VAL A 82 -0.95 10.65 10.43
N VAL A 83 -2.02 9.99 10.00
CA VAL A 83 -2.81 9.12 10.87
C VAL A 83 -2.81 7.71 10.28
N ILE A 84 -2.28 6.76 11.05
CA ILE A 84 -2.35 5.33 10.75
C ILE A 84 -3.55 4.77 11.52
N LEU A 85 -4.52 4.22 10.78
CA LEU A 85 -5.74 3.65 11.35
C LEU A 85 -5.72 2.14 11.24
N PHE A 86 -6.11 1.46 12.30
CA PHE A 86 -6.31 0.03 12.35
C PHE A 86 -7.81 -0.30 12.48
N ASN A 87 -8.20 -1.52 12.12
CA ASN A 87 -9.57 -1.97 12.27
C ASN A 87 -9.94 -2.06 13.76
N LYS A 88 -10.83 -1.18 14.21
CA LYS A 88 -11.23 -1.05 15.63
C LYS A 88 -11.85 -2.32 16.22
N ASP A 89 -12.53 -3.12 15.39
CA ASP A 89 -13.22 -4.32 15.85
C ASP A 89 -12.26 -5.49 16.05
N ARG A 90 -11.08 -5.43 15.40
CA ARG A 90 -10.07 -6.49 15.42
C ARG A 90 -8.85 -6.16 16.27
N ILE A 91 -8.41 -4.88 16.31
CA ILE A 91 -7.22 -4.48 17.06
C ILE A 91 -7.41 -4.67 18.57
N ARG A 92 -6.38 -5.17 19.27
CA ARG A 92 -6.39 -5.39 20.72
C ARG A 92 -5.25 -4.67 21.42
N ASP A 93 -4.11 -4.54 20.76
CA ASP A 93 -2.95 -3.82 21.29
C ASP A 93 -2.20 -3.11 20.18
N ILE A 94 -1.60 -1.96 20.50
CA ILE A 94 -0.78 -1.15 19.59
C ILE A 94 0.41 -0.61 20.38
N GLN A 95 1.63 -0.94 19.94
CA GLN A 95 2.86 -0.44 20.53
C GLN A 95 3.80 0.09 19.45
N VAL A 96 4.22 1.35 19.57
CA VAL A 96 5.26 1.91 18.70
C VAL A 96 6.61 1.32 19.13
N ARG A 97 7.26 0.59 18.22
CA ARG A 97 8.54 -0.06 18.50
C ARG A 97 9.73 0.83 18.17
N THR A 98 9.72 1.41 16.98
CA THR A 98 10.78 2.31 16.53
C THR A 98 10.21 3.40 15.64
N MET A 99 10.82 4.57 15.63
CA MET A 99 10.52 5.64 14.68
C MET A 99 11.81 6.40 14.33
N ASP A 100 11.87 6.89 13.11
CA ASP A 100 12.97 7.72 12.61
C ASP A 100 12.41 8.82 11.71
N GLY A 101 12.97 10.03 11.78
CA GLY A 101 12.49 11.20 11.03
C GLY A 101 11.04 11.61 11.37
N ILE A 102 10.58 11.36 12.60
CA ILE A 102 9.24 11.69 13.10
C ILE A 102 9.40 12.33 14.47
N ALA A 103 8.86 13.54 14.68
CA ALA A 103 9.03 14.25 15.95
C ALA A 103 8.23 13.60 17.09
N MET A 104 7.02 13.10 16.81
CA MET A 104 6.16 12.48 17.82
C MET A 104 5.23 11.44 17.19
N ALA A 105 5.00 10.35 17.92
CA ALA A 105 3.96 9.37 17.65
C ALA A 105 3.06 9.19 18.87
N GLU A 106 1.76 9.40 18.71
CA GLU A 106 0.75 9.26 19.77
C GLU A 106 -0.17 8.09 19.41
N VAL A 107 -0.28 7.13 20.34
CA VAL A 107 -1.24 6.01 20.22
C VAL A 107 -2.51 6.39 20.98
N ARG A 108 -3.64 6.30 20.30
CA ARG A 108 -4.97 6.49 20.90
C ARG A 108 -6.00 5.58 20.24
N ASP A 109 -6.66 4.76 21.03
CA ASP A 109 -7.63 3.76 20.57
C ASP A 109 -7.05 2.86 19.46
N ASN A 110 -7.61 2.94 18.26
CA ASN A 110 -7.19 2.15 17.10
C ASN A 110 -6.33 2.94 16.10
N ARG A 111 -5.63 3.98 16.54
CA ARG A 111 -4.83 4.85 15.66
C ARG A 111 -3.49 5.22 16.26
N VAL A 112 -2.54 5.48 15.35
CA VAL A 112 -1.27 6.12 15.65
C VAL A 112 -1.21 7.42 14.87
N THR A 113 -1.06 8.54 15.58
CA THR A 113 -0.91 9.88 14.98
C THR A 113 0.56 10.28 15.01
N LEU A 114 1.11 10.57 13.83
CA LEU A 114 2.48 11.04 13.67
C LEU A 114 2.47 12.56 13.43
N SER A 115 3.41 13.27 14.03
CA SER A 115 3.57 14.71 13.86
C SER A 115 4.96 15.05 13.32
N GLU A 116 5.01 16.07 12.43
CA GLU A 116 6.23 16.60 11.83
C GLU A 116 7.08 15.48 11.22
N VAL A 117 6.50 14.77 10.25
CA VAL A 117 7.20 13.70 9.51
C VAL A 117 8.16 14.32 8.51
N GLN A 118 9.42 13.93 8.57
CA GLN A 118 10.45 14.31 7.61
C GLN A 118 10.41 13.39 6.37
N LYS A 119 10.98 13.87 5.26
CA LYS A 119 11.12 13.06 4.05
C LYS A 119 11.92 11.80 4.33
N GLY A 120 11.33 10.65 3.99
CA GLY A 120 11.97 9.35 4.19
C GLY A 120 11.79 8.78 5.60
N GLY A 121 11.06 9.46 6.48
CA GLY A 121 10.76 9.00 7.83
C GLY A 121 10.16 7.61 7.84
N SER A 122 10.32 6.91 8.96
CA SER A 122 9.82 5.55 9.13
C SER A 122 9.30 5.30 10.55
N ILE A 123 8.33 4.37 10.67
CA ILE A 123 7.81 3.90 11.95
C ILE A 123 7.52 2.42 11.86
N CYS A 124 7.91 1.66 12.90
CA CYS A 124 7.52 0.27 13.08
C CYS A 124 6.63 0.14 14.32
N ILE A 125 5.58 -0.65 14.18
CA ILE A 125 4.51 -0.80 15.18
C ILE A 125 4.28 -2.30 15.38
N ASP A 126 4.24 -2.74 16.62
CA ASP A 126 3.84 -4.07 17.03
C ASP A 126 2.34 -4.04 17.40
N LEU A 127 1.59 -5.02 16.91
CA LEU A 127 0.15 -5.10 17.05
C LEU A 127 -0.28 -6.48 17.52
N GLN A 128 -1.39 -6.53 18.24
CA GLN A 128 -2.16 -7.75 18.45
C GLN A 128 -3.55 -7.56 17.84
N SER A 129 -3.99 -8.49 17.00
CA SER A 129 -5.24 -8.36 16.25
C SER A 129 -6.00 -9.67 16.17
N LYS A 130 -7.32 -9.63 16.35
CA LYS A 130 -8.22 -10.77 16.08
C LYS A 130 -8.49 -10.86 14.59
N ALA A 131 -7.54 -11.45 13.86
CA ALA A 131 -7.56 -11.49 12.39
C ALA A 131 -7.71 -12.91 11.81
N LEU A 132 -7.66 -13.96 12.64
CA LEU A 132 -7.86 -15.33 12.24
C LEU A 132 -9.25 -15.80 12.68
N ASP A 133 -10.13 -16.03 11.71
CA ASP A 133 -11.48 -16.49 11.94
C ASP A 133 -11.57 -18.01 11.71
N SER A 134 -12.11 -18.79 12.67
CA SER A 134 -12.38 -20.21 12.48
C SER A 134 -13.67 -20.40 11.67
N LEU A 135 -13.60 -21.21 10.60
CA LEU A 135 -14.72 -21.56 9.74
C LEU A 135 -15.27 -22.95 10.05
N GLY A 136 -14.72 -23.63 11.07
CA GLY A 136 -15.05 -25.01 11.41
C GLY A 136 -14.29 -26.05 10.57
N ASN A 137 -14.33 -27.31 10.98
CA ASN A 137 -13.70 -28.44 10.28
C ASN A 137 -12.20 -28.25 10.00
N GLY A 138 -11.48 -27.55 10.89
CA GLY A 138 -10.06 -27.22 10.73
C GLY A 138 -9.77 -26.20 9.62
N LEU A 139 -10.76 -25.46 9.15
CA LEU A 139 -10.60 -24.35 8.21
C LEU A 139 -10.55 -23.02 8.96
N TYR A 140 -9.65 -22.15 8.52
CA TYR A 140 -9.44 -20.82 9.08
C TYR A 140 -9.33 -19.81 7.96
N GLN A 141 -9.82 -18.59 8.19
CA GLN A 141 -9.62 -17.45 7.29
C GLN A 141 -8.80 -16.38 8.00
N LEU A 142 -7.61 -16.13 7.51
CA LEU A 142 -6.79 -15.00 7.93
C LEU A 142 -7.17 -13.77 7.09
N ASN A 143 -7.48 -12.66 7.76
CA ASN A 143 -7.89 -11.42 7.13
C ASN A 143 -6.85 -10.32 7.40
N ALA A 144 -6.32 -9.71 6.35
CA ALA A 144 -5.40 -8.59 6.44
C ALA A 144 -5.93 -7.37 5.68
N GLY A 145 -5.64 -6.19 6.21
CA GLY A 145 -6.13 -4.93 5.67
C GLY A 145 -7.46 -4.43 6.28
N PRO A 146 -8.13 -3.44 5.64
CA PRO A 146 -7.74 -2.85 4.38
C PRO A 146 -6.43 -2.04 4.46
N LEU A 147 -5.56 -2.24 3.48
CA LEU A 147 -4.38 -1.41 3.28
C LEU A 147 -4.70 -0.34 2.24
N MET A 148 -4.35 0.90 2.54
CA MET A 148 -4.53 2.01 1.62
C MET A 148 -3.62 3.17 2.01
N ARG A 149 -3.18 3.93 1.01
CA ARG A 149 -2.51 5.20 1.19
C ARG A 149 -3.40 6.29 0.64
N ARG A 150 -4.08 7.02 1.53
CA ARG A 150 -5.04 8.06 1.15
C ARG A 150 -4.42 9.44 1.31
N LEU A 151 -4.59 10.29 0.29
CA LEU A 151 -4.27 11.72 0.34
C LEU A 151 -5.46 12.49 -0.25
N PHE A 152 -6.07 13.38 0.54
CA PHE A 152 -7.33 14.04 0.19
C PHE A 152 -8.40 13.01 -0.24
N ASP A 153 -8.94 13.14 -1.44
CA ASP A 153 -9.99 12.26 -1.97
C ASP A 153 -9.44 11.12 -2.85
N GLY A 154 -8.11 11.02 -2.97
CA GLY A 154 -7.45 10.02 -3.81
C GLY A 154 -6.70 8.95 -3.04
N TYR A 155 -6.46 7.82 -3.71
CA TYR A 155 -5.64 6.71 -3.23
C TYR A 155 -4.33 6.68 -4.02
N LEU A 156 -3.23 6.85 -3.31
CA LEU A 156 -1.89 6.85 -3.90
C LEU A 156 -1.37 5.42 -4.10
N PRO A 157 -0.53 5.20 -5.11
CA PRO A 157 0.19 3.95 -5.29
C PRO A 157 1.04 3.61 -4.06
N MET A 158 1.13 2.33 -3.76
CA MET A 158 2.00 1.81 -2.70
C MET A 158 2.53 0.42 -3.02
N THR A 159 3.70 0.12 -2.47
CA THR A 159 4.25 -1.22 -2.42
C THR A 159 4.01 -1.79 -1.03
N ALA A 160 3.54 -3.04 -0.96
CA ALA A 160 3.40 -3.76 0.29
C ALA A 160 4.07 -5.13 0.21
N ASN A 161 4.91 -5.43 1.20
CA ASN A 161 5.45 -6.77 1.44
C ASN A 161 4.78 -7.31 2.70
N MET A 162 4.08 -8.42 2.58
CA MET A 162 3.35 -9.04 3.67
C MET A 162 3.83 -10.47 3.86
N LYS A 163 4.39 -10.78 5.02
CA LYS A 163 4.83 -12.11 5.40
C LYS A 163 3.88 -12.69 6.44
N PHE A 164 3.41 -13.89 6.21
CA PHE A 164 2.57 -14.65 7.12
C PHE A 164 3.34 -15.89 7.54
N SER A 165 3.44 -16.16 8.84
CA SER A 165 4.19 -17.29 9.35
C SER A 165 3.40 -18.03 10.43
N TRP A 166 3.60 -19.34 10.49
CA TRP A 166 3.06 -20.25 11.49
C TRP A 166 4.06 -21.37 11.80
N PRO A 167 3.90 -22.12 12.88
CA PRO A 167 4.72 -23.30 13.15
C PRO A 167 4.69 -24.29 11.98
N ASP A 168 5.83 -24.93 11.71
CA ASP A 168 5.94 -25.92 10.61
C ASP A 168 4.80 -26.95 10.68
N LYS A 169 4.18 -27.21 9.54
CA LYS A 169 3.05 -28.15 9.37
C LYS A 169 1.79 -27.84 10.20
N LEU A 170 1.67 -26.68 10.82
CA LEU A 170 0.45 -26.34 11.55
C LEU A 170 -0.73 -26.06 10.59
N LEU A 171 -0.47 -25.33 9.50
CA LEU A 171 -1.47 -24.88 8.54
C LEU A 171 -0.96 -25.03 7.11
N ALA A 172 -1.86 -25.33 6.20
CA ALA A 172 -1.61 -25.36 4.76
C ALA A 172 -2.49 -24.32 4.04
N VAL A 173 -1.91 -23.57 3.10
CA VAL A 173 -2.64 -22.59 2.28
C VAL A 173 -3.56 -23.32 1.31
N GLN A 174 -4.83 -22.97 1.28
CA GLN A 174 -5.83 -23.47 0.34
C GLN A 174 -6.12 -22.46 -0.78
N GLU A 175 -6.30 -21.20 -0.40
CA GLU A 175 -6.67 -20.12 -1.32
C GLU A 175 -6.13 -18.79 -0.83
N THR A 176 -5.78 -17.91 -1.75
CA THR A 176 -5.43 -16.52 -1.44
C THR A 176 -6.26 -15.55 -2.28
N LYS A 177 -6.68 -14.45 -1.66
CA LYS A 177 -7.30 -13.31 -2.30
C LYS A 177 -6.53 -12.05 -1.90
N PRO A 178 -5.93 -11.32 -2.85
CA PRO A 178 -5.90 -11.59 -4.30
C PRO A 178 -5.11 -12.84 -4.63
N ALA A 179 -5.40 -13.45 -5.79
CA ALA A 179 -4.55 -14.48 -6.39
C ALA A 179 -3.35 -13.83 -7.12
N SER A 180 -2.32 -14.62 -7.44
CA SER A 180 -1.18 -14.18 -8.25
C SER A 180 -1.64 -13.60 -9.57
N GLN A 181 -1.19 -12.40 -9.89
CA GLN A 181 -1.48 -11.64 -11.11
C GLN A 181 -0.49 -10.50 -11.27
N ASP A 182 -0.63 -9.67 -12.30
CA ASP A 182 0.15 -8.45 -12.44
C ASP A 182 0.03 -7.58 -11.17
N GLY A 183 1.16 -7.23 -10.56
CA GLY A 183 1.22 -6.48 -9.30
C GLY A 183 0.93 -7.29 -8.03
N VAL A 184 0.80 -8.61 -8.15
CA VAL A 184 0.62 -9.54 -7.02
C VAL A 184 1.53 -10.75 -7.22
N ASP A 185 2.61 -10.85 -6.45
CA ASP A 185 3.48 -12.03 -6.40
C ASP A 185 3.29 -12.75 -5.08
N ILE A 186 3.08 -14.08 -5.13
CA ILE A 186 2.79 -14.90 -3.96
C ILE A 186 3.75 -16.08 -3.93
N LYS A 187 4.42 -16.24 -2.79
CA LYS A 187 5.33 -17.37 -2.52
C LYS A 187 4.87 -18.09 -1.27
N SER A 188 4.60 -19.37 -1.39
CA SER A 188 4.18 -20.23 -0.27
C SER A 188 5.31 -21.14 0.17
N ALA A 189 5.39 -21.39 1.48
CA ALA A 189 6.24 -22.36 2.13
C ALA A 189 5.42 -23.18 3.13
N ASN A 190 6.01 -24.24 3.72
CA ASN A 190 5.31 -25.10 4.69
C ASN A 190 4.96 -24.36 5.99
N ASP A 191 5.73 -23.34 6.32
CA ASP A 191 5.65 -22.52 7.54
C ASP A 191 5.18 -21.08 7.27
N GLY A 192 4.69 -20.79 6.04
CA GLY A 192 4.28 -19.43 5.74
C GLY A 192 3.91 -19.13 4.30
N LEU A 193 3.63 -17.85 4.11
CA LEU A 193 3.27 -17.23 2.84
C LEU A 193 3.87 -15.83 2.77
N GLU A 194 4.38 -15.44 1.61
CA GLU A 194 4.80 -14.06 1.33
C GLU A 194 4.00 -13.51 0.15
N MET A 195 3.51 -12.28 0.30
CA MET A 195 2.80 -11.54 -0.74
C MET A 195 3.51 -10.23 -1.00
N ASP A 196 4.01 -10.04 -2.21
CA ASP A 196 4.52 -8.77 -2.72
C ASP A 196 3.47 -8.11 -3.59
N LEU A 197 3.03 -6.92 -3.20
CA LEU A 197 1.90 -6.23 -3.79
C LEU A 197 2.31 -4.84 -4.29
N VAL A 198 1.82 -4.46 -5.47
CA VAL A 198 1.91 -3.10 -6.01
C VAL A 198 0.51 -2.67 -6.44
N PHE A 199 -0.04 -1.68 -5.78
CA PHE A 199 -1.44 -1.31 -5.99
C PHE A 199 -1.74 0.16 -5.65
N ALA A 200 -2.90 0.63 -6.09
CA ALA A 200 -3.58 1.82 -5.61
C ALA A 200 -5.03 1.46 -5.25
N GLY A 201 -5.61 2.15 -4.27
CA GLY A 201 -6.96 1.87 -3.78
C GLY A 201 -6.99 1.15 -2.43
N LYS A 202 -8.11 0.52 -2.11
CA LYS A 202 -8.34 -0.26 -0.88
C LYS A 202 -8.04 -1.74 -1.13
N MET A 203 -6.94 -2.26 -0.62
CA MET A 203 -6.54 -3.65 -0.74
C MET A 203 -6.87 -4.42 0.55
N THR A 204 -7.58 -5.52 0.43
CA THR A 204 -7.76 -6.53 1.48
C THR A 204 -7.18 -7.85 1.02
N ALA A 205 -6.48 -8.54 1.92
CA ALA A 205 -6.05 -9.90 1.66
C ALA A 205 -6.84 -10.88 2.56
N GLN A 206 -7.24 -12.00 1.97
CA GLN A 206 -7.84 -13.14 2.67
C GLN A 206 -7.04 -14.39 2.30
N ILE A 207 -6.67 -15.15 3.30
CA ILE A 207 -5.92 -16.40 3.12
C ILE A 207 -6.75 -17.50 3.78
N LEU A 208 -7.23 -18.43 2.97
CA LEU A 208 -7.90 -19.63 3.45
C LEU A 208 -6.83 -20.66 3.82
N LEU A 209 -6.87 -21.10 5.06
CA LEU A 209 -5.92 -22.01 5.66
C LEU A 209 -6.64 -23.27 6.15
N LYS A 210 -5.99 -24.41 6.00
CA LYS A 210 -6.45 -25.70 6.54
C LYS A 210 -5.44 -26.17 7.59
N ARG A 211 -5.92 -26.58 8.76
CA ARG A 211 -5.07 -27.28 9.74
C ARG A 211 -4.55 -28.55 9.11
N SER A 212 -3.25 -28.75 9.22
CA SER A 212 -2.62 -30.01 8.82
C SER A 212 -2.89 -31.07 9.89
N ASP A 213 -3.15 -32.29 9.44
CA ASP A 213 -3.41 -33.45 10.30
C ASP A 213 -2.12 -33.95 10.95
#